data_c8b063a49b64838a841d0b4ab074b5e2
#
_entry.id   c8b063a49b64838a841d0b4ab074b5e2
#
_cell.length_a   1.000
_cell.length_b   1.000
_cell.length_c   1.000
_cell.angle_alpha   90.00
_cell.angle_beta   90.00
_cell.angle_gamma   90.00
#
_symmetry.space_group_name_H-M   'P 1'
#
loop_
_entity.id
_entity.type
_entity.pdbx_description
1 polymer ?
#
loop_
_entity_poly.entity_id
_entity_poly.type
_entity_poly.pdbx_seq_one_letter_code
_entity_poly.pdbx_strand_id
1 'polypeptide(L)'
;MQRCTDWMALFLLACVLTLFAYPACAQEKGGKPPRPIATFTTGWTYLWADQGANYRANLNGWFVKPALNLPRGYSVFVSSTNYYGKNAKGSVNSHGFTSGMVKEVVSRPKVKLTIFAEAGDVRASSAGTITNELLVAGGVGVSVPVRRWVSLSVTPAEYIFLYPKGDWRNDCNAKVGLSFPIGHR
;
A
#
# COMPACT_ATOMS: atom_id res chain seq x y z
N MET A 1 17.77 -11.42 -5.66
CA MET A 1 16.34 -11.78 -5.78
C MET A 1 15.80 -12.61 -4.61
N GLN A 2 16.51 -13.58 -4.06
CA GLN A 2 16.04 -14.49 -2.99
C GLN A 2 15.59 -13.80 -1.68
N ARG A 3 16.31 -12.80 -1.19
CA ARG A 3 16.01 -12.18 0.12
C ARG A 3 14.69 -11.40 0.20
N CYS A 4 14.19 -10.82 -0.89
CA CYS A 4 12.90 -10.12 -0.87
C CYS A 4 11.74 -11.12 -0.81
N THR A 5 11.87 -12.24 -1.53
CA THR A 5 10.89 -13.32 -1.52
C THR A 5 10.78 -13.99 -0.16
N ASP A 6 11.90 -14.17 0.56
CA ASP A 6 11.93 -14.85 1.86
C ASP A 6 11.25 -14.02 2.96
N TRP A 7 11.51 -12.69 3.00
CA TRP A 7 10.83 -11.79 3.93
C TRP A 7 9.35 -11.60 3.61
N MET A 8 8.99 -11.54 2.33
CA MET A 8 7.58 -11.49 1.91
C MET A 8 6.84 -12.77 2.29
N ALA A 9 7.45 -13.93 2.10
CA ALA A 9 6.85 -15.21 2.49
C ALA A 9 6.65 -15.30 4.01
N LEU A 10 7.62 -14.89 4.81
CA LEU A 10 7.53 -14.85 6.28
C LEU A 10 6.45 -13.86 6.76
N PHE A 11 6.35 -12.68 6.14
CA PHE A 11 5.36 -11.68 6.52
C PHE A 11 3.95 -12.09 6.09
N LEU A 12 3.78 -12.68 4.90
CA LEU A 12 2.52 -13.28 4.45
C LEU A 12 2.09 -14.43 5.36
N LEU A 13 3.03 -15.29 5.75
CA LEU A 13 2.77 -16.39 6.67
C LEU A 13 2.34 -15.89 8.05
N ALA A 14 3.00 -14.86 8.58
CA ALA A 14 2.64 -14.24 9.84
C ALA A 14 1.25 -13.57 9.78
N CYS A 15 0.92 -12.88 8.69
CA CYS A 15 -0.42 -12.30 8.47
C CYS A 15 -1.50 -13.37 8.34
N VAL A 16 -1.20 -14.47 7.65
CA VAL A 16 -2.13 -15.63 7.53
C VAL A 16 -2.31 -16.30 8.89
N LEU A 17 -1.25 -16.54 9.64
CA LEU A 17 -1.33 -17.16 10.97
C LEU A 17 -2.09 -16.29 11.98
N THR A 18 -1.93 -14.97 11.95
CA THR A 18 -2.72 -14.07 12.81
C THR A 18 -4.20 -14.03 12.41
N LEU A 19 -4.54 -14.23 11.14
CA LEU A 19 -5.93 -14.34 10.69
C LEU A 19 -6.62 -15.62 11.18
N PHE A 20 -5.87 -16.72 11.34
CA PHE A 20 -6.40 -18.00 11.87
C PHE A 20 -6.41 -18.07 13.41
N ALA A 21 -5.58 -17.30 14.10
CA ALA A 21 -5.47 -17.32 15.57
C ALA A 21 -6.63 -16.59 16.27
N TYR A 22 -7.49 -15.86 15.59
CA TYR A 22 -8.65 -15.22 16.17
C TYR A 22 -9.83 -16.21 16.25
N PRO A 23 -10.31 -16.57 17.45
CA PRO A 23 -11.45 -17.46 17.59
C PRO A 23 -12.68 -16.85 16.91
N ALA A 24 -13.40 -17.67 16.19
CA ALA A 24 -14.69 -17.38 15.58
C ALA A 24 -15.75 -17.20 16.69
N CYS A 25 -15.75 -16.07 17.38
CA CYS A 25 -16.76 -15.72 18.36
C CYS A 25 -17.79 -14.79 17.77
N ALA A 26 -19.05 -15.27 17.79
CA ALA A 26 -20.32 -14.56 17.67
C ALA A 26 -20.64 -13.99 16.29
N GLN A 27 -21.43 -14.76 15.54
CA GLN A 27 -22.39 -14.25 14.57
C GLN A 27 -23.45 -13.42 15.29
N GLU A 28 -23.22 -12.12 15.45
CA GLU A 28 -24.31 -11.20 15.70
C GLU A 28 -25.16 -11.09 14.43
N LYS A 29 -26.44 -11.46 14.55
CA LYS A 29 -27.51 -11.15 13.59
C LYS A 29 -27.72 -9.63 13.57
N GLY A 30 -26.84 -8.90 12.90
CA GLY A 30 -26.94 -7.47 12.70
C GLY A 30 -26.87 -7.16 11.20
N GLY A 31 -27.73 -6.28 10.70
CA GLY A 31 -27.68 -5.81 9.33
C GLY A 31 -26.28 -5.32 8.98
N LYS A 32 -25.86 -5.48 7.71
CA LYS A 32 -24.55 -5.00 7.24
C LYS A 32 -24.34 -3.55 7.69
N PRO A 33 -23.26 -3.24 8.40
CA PRO A 33 -23.00 -1.87 8.82
C PRO A 33 -22.99 -0.95 7.61
N PRO A 34 -23.53 0.28 7.72
CA PRO A 34 -23.55 1.24 6.64
C PRO A 34 -22.14 1.45 6.09
N ARG A 35 -21.99 1.37 4.77
CA ARG A 35 -20.68 1.53 4.14
C ARG A 35 -20.33 3.01 4.08
N PRO A 36 -19.09 3.41 4.40
CA PRO A 36 -18.64 4.79 4.22
C PRO A 36 -18.67 5.15 2.72
N ILE A 37 -18.95 6.41 2.42
CA ILE A 37 -18.94 6.93 1.04
C ILE A 37 -17.50 7.03 0.54
N ALA A 38 -16.62 7.51 1.40
CA ALA A 38 -15.20 7.68 1.12
C ALA A 38 -14.34 7.18 2.27
N THR A 39 -13.07 7.01 2.02
CA THR A 39 -12.06 6.66 3.02
C THR A 39 -10.82 7.51 2.79
N PHE A 40 -10.26 8.06 3.83
CA PHE A 40 -8.97 8.75 3.80
C PHE A 40 -7.95 7.92 4.55
N THR A 41 -6.85 7.55 3.91
CA THR A 41 -5.78 6.79 4.54
C THR A 41 -4.49 7.58 4.49
N THR A 42 -3.77 7.63 5.60
CA THR A 42 -2.44 8.24 5.67
C THR A 42 -1.55 7.42 6.59
N GLY A 43 -0.26 7.47 6.34
CA GLY A 43 0.66 6.70 7.14
C GLY A 43 2.09 6.75 6.64
N TRP A 44 2.85 5.78 7.10
CA TRP A 44 4.25 5.60 6.80
C TRP A 44 4.44 4.49 5.74
N THR A 45 5.48 4.64 4.93
CA THR A 45 5.85 3.71 3.86
C THR A 45 7.34 3.43 3.87
N TYR A 46 7.70 2.20 3.53
CA TYR A 46 9.07 1.74 3.39
C TYR A 46 9.26 1.12 2.01
N LEU A 47 10.17 1.67 1.24
CA LEU A 47 10.47 1.22 -0.12
C LEU A 47 11.88 0.61 -0.18
N TRP A 48 11.95 -0.59 -0.69
CA TRP A 48 13.18 -1.26 -1.05
C TRP A 48 13.39 -1.11 -2.56
N ALA A 49 14.05 -0.02 -2.93
CA ALA A 49 14.19 0.45 -4.31
C ALA A 49 15.38 -0.20 -5.02
N ASP A 50 15.16 -0.68 -6.22
CA ASP A 50 16.23 -1.13 -7.13
C ASP A 50 16.86 0.09 -7.82
N GLN A 51 18.13 0.30 -7.58
CA GLN A 51 18.91 1.40 -8.15
C GLN A 51 19.69 0.99 -9.41
N GLY A 52 19.50 -0.24 -9.90
CA GLY A 52 20.28 -0.86 -10.96
C GLY A 52 21.65 -1.36 -10.48
N ALA A 53 22.38 -2.06 -11.36
CA ALA A 53 23.71 -2.64 -11.07
C ALA A 53 23.78 -3.45 -9.76
N ASN A 54 22.74 -4.18 -9.41
CA ASN A 54 22.59 -4.95 -8.16
C ASN A 54 22.64 -4.12 -6.86
N TYR A 55 22.50 -2.82 -6.94
CA TYR A 55 22.45 -1.94 -5.78
C TYR A 55 21.00 -1.62 -5.41
N ARG A 56 20.69 -1.72 -4.11
CA ARG A 56 19.38 -1.38 -3.57
C ARG A 56 19.47 -0.28 -2.52
N ALA A 57 18.49 0.61 -2.51
CA ALA A 57 18.38 1.66 -1.51
C ALA A 57 17.14 1.42 -0.64
N ASN A 58 17.28 1.73 0.64
CA ASN A 58 16.18 1.72 1.60
C ASN A 58 15.67 3.15 1.75
N LEU A 59 14.42 3.37 1.36
CA LEU A 59 13.78 4.68 1.45
C LEU A 59 12.60 4.60 2.40
N ASN A 60 12.48 5.61 3.25
CA ASN A 60 11.37 5.79 4.17
C ASN A 60 10.52 6.95 3.70
N GLY A 61 9.24 6.93 4.04
CA GLY A 61 8.40 8.01 3.60
C GLY A 61 7.02 8.02 4.26
N TRP A 62 6.16 8.83 3.70
CA TRP A 62 4.76 8.93 4.10
C TRP A 62 3.87 8.90 2.86
N PHE A 63 2.63 8.57 3.06
CA PHE A 63 1.63 8.56 1.99
C PHE A 63 0.29 9.11 2.46
N VAL A 64 -0.47 9.62 1.51
CA VAL A 64 -1.89 9.95 1.66
C VAL A 64 -2.66 9.32 0.51
N LYS A 65 -3.83 8.75 0.83
CA LYS A 65 -4.65 8.01 -0.12
C LYS A 65 -6.14 8.24 0.17
N PRO A 66 -6.77 9.28 -0.39
CA PRO A 66 -8.22 9.38 -0.47
C PRO A 66 -8.79 8.34 -1.44
N ALA A 67 -9.91 7.74 -1.08
CA ALA A 67 -10.61 6.74 -1.87
C ALA A 67 -12.12 6.96 -1.84
N LEU A 68 -12.79 6.71 -2.94
CA LEU A 68 -14.26 6.67 -3.06
C LEU A 68 -14.71 5.20 -3.07
N ASN A 69 -15.61 4.85 -2.16
CA ASN A 69 -16.12 3.50 -2.03
C ASN A 69 -17.31 3.28 -2.96
N LEU A 70 -17.19 2.31 -3.85
CA LEU A 70 -18.16 1.92 -4.84
C LEU A 70 -18.97 0.70 -4.37
N PRO A 71 -20.10 0.39 -5.02
CA PRO A 71 -20.83 -0.83 -4.76
C PRO A 71 -19.99 -2.10 -4.96
N ARG A 72 -20.44 -3.22 -4.40
CA ARG A 72 -19.84 -4.55 -4.56
C ARG A 72 -18.40 -4.69 -4.03
N GLY A 73 -17.97 -3.79 -3.13
CA GLY A 73 -16.63 -3.87 -2.50
C GLY A 73 -15.50 -3.36 -3.38
N TYR A 74 -15.79 -2.54 -4.37
CA TYR A 74 -14.78 -1.79 -5.11
C TYR A 74 -14.54 -0.43 -4.47
N SER A 75 -13.35 0.12 -4.69
CA SER A 75 -13.04 1.52 -4.40
C SER A 75 -12.07 2.04 -5.46
N VAL A 76 -12.20 3.31 -5.82
CA VAL A 76 -11.20 4.02 -6.63
C VAL A 76 -10.47 5.01 -5.74
N PHE A 77 -9.19 5.19 -5.98
CA PHE A 77 -8.37 6.06 -5.16
C PHE A 77 -7.36 6.85 -5.99
N VAL A 78 -6.89 7.93 -5.41
CA VAL A 78 -5.64 8.58 -5.77
C VAL A 78 -4.68 8.49 -4.60
N SER A 79 -3.38 8.46 -4.86
CA SER A 79 -2.37 8.37 -3.81
C SER A 79 -1.22 9.32 -4.12
N SER A 80 -0.74 10.01 -3.10
CA SER A 80 0.52 10.72 -3.13
C SER A 80 1.46 10.08 -2.12
N THR A 81 2.64 9.71 -2.56
CA THR A 81 3.65 9.04 -1.73
C THR A 81 4.97 9.77 -1.86
N ASN A 82 5.64 9.98 -0.74
CA ASN A 82 6.94 10.64 -0.67
C ASN A 82 7.93 9.72 0.00
N TYR A 83 9.10 9.57 -0.60
CA TYR A 83 10.18 8.74 -0.09
C TYR A 83 11.45 9.56 0.08
N TYR A 84 12.18 9.28 1.15
CA TYR A 84 13.43 9.93 1.51
C TYR A 84 14.45 8.89 1.94
N GLY A 85 15.69 9.09 1.54
CA GLY A 85 16.77 8.20 1.94
C GLY A 85 18.11 8.62 1.36
N LYS A 86 19.02 7.65 1.35
CA LYS A 86 20.37 7.82 0.78
C LYS A 86 20.69 6.62 -0.09
N ASN A 87 21.40 6.86 -1.17
CA ASN A 87 22.04 5.84 -1.97
C ASN A 87 23.56 6.09 -2.01
N ALA A 88 24.30 5.30 -2.78
CA ALA A 88 25.75 5.45 -2.91
C ALA A 88 26.17 6.81 -3.50
N LYS A 89 25.27 7.51 -4.19
CA LYS A 89 25.53 8.81 -4.83
C LYS A 89 25.07 10.00 -3.99
N GLY A 90 24.41 9.78 -2.84
CA GLY A 90 23.96 10.84 -1.96
C GLY A 90 22.47 10.71 -1.54
N SER A 91 21.86 11.84 -1.24
CA SER A 91 20.45 11.89 -0.85
C SER A 91 19.53 11.58 -2.03
N VAL A 92 18.51 10.78 -1.74
CA VAL A 92 17.43 10.44 -2.69
C VAL A 92 16.12 10.98 -2.13
N ASN A 93 15.37 11.65 -2.99
CA ASN A 93 14.03 12.10 -2.72
C ASN A 93 13.13 11.70 -3.89
N SER A 94 11.98 11.09 -3.60
CA SER A 94 11.06 10.62 -4.64
C SER A 94 9.63 10.97 -4.26
N HIS A 95 8.87 11.47 -5.23
CA HIS A 95 7.45 11.80 -5.11
C HIS A 95 6.66 11.00 -6.14
N GLY A 96 5.76 10.15 -5.68
CA GLY A 96 4.84 9.40 -6.53
C GLY A 96 3.44 9.99 -6.46
N PHE A 97 2.78 10.05 -7.61
CA PHE A 97 1.36 10.34 -7.72
C PHE A 97 0.71 9.24 -8.55
N THR A 98 -0.21 8.50 -7.94
CA THR A 98 -0.85 7.34 -8.57
C THR A 98 -2.36 7.40 -8.45
N SER A 99 -3.04 6.70 -9.33
CA SER A 99 -4.46 6.40 -9.23
C SER A 99 -4.68 4.91 -9.40
N GLY A 100 -5.74 4.38 -8.82
CA GLY A 100 -5.95 2.94 -8.89
C GLY A 100 -7.30 2.48 -8.37
N MET A 101 -7.44 1.17 -8.34
CA MET A 101 -8.62 0.48 -7.84
C MET A 101 -8.26 -0.51 -6.73
N VAL A 102 -9.17 -0.62 -5.79
CA VAL A 102 -9.15 -1.62 -4.71
C VAL A 102 -10.36 -2.51 -4.85
N LYS A 103 -10.18 -3.81 -4.61
CA LYS A 103 -11.25 -4.79 -4.43
C LYS A 103 -11.16 -5.38 -3.03
N GLU A 104 -12.24 -5.31 -2.26
CA GLU A 104 -12.40 -6.11 -1.05
C GLU A 104 -12.62 -7.58 -1.44
N VAL A 105 -11.71 -8.46 -1.04
CA VAL A 105 -11.78 -9.90 -1.26
C VAL A 105 -12.45 -10.58 -0.06
N VAL A 106 -12.09 -10.16 1.14
CA VAL A 106 -12.69 -10.61 2.39
C VAL A 106 -13.17 -9.39 3.17
N SER A 107 -14.44 -9.41 3.56
CA SER A 107 -15.04 -8.34 4.39
C SER A 107 -15.70 -8.97 5.60
N ARG A 108 -15.01 -8.95 6.73
CA ARG A 108 -15.52 -9.39 8.03
C ARG A 108 -15.55 -8.21 8.99
N PRO A 109 -16.38 -8.24 10.05
CA PRO A 109 -16.48 -7.13 10.99
C PRO A 109 -15.15 -6.73 11.64
N LYS A 110 -14.23 -7.68 11.82
CA LYS A 110 -12.94 -7.46 12.48
C LYS A 110 -11.76 -7.29 11.53
N VAL A 111 -11.91 -7.67 10.26
CA VAL A 111 -10.81 -7.62 9.29
C VAL A 111 -11.32 -7.53 7.87
N LYS A 112 -10.66 -6.72 7.06
CA LYS A 112 -10.88 -6.63 5.61
C LYS A 112 -9.58 -6.96 4.91
N LEU A 113 -9.67 -7.84 3.91
CA LEU A 113 -8.58 -8.14 2.99
C LEU A 113 -8.90 -7.52 1.64
N THR A 114 -7.94 -6.84 1.07
CA THR A 114 -8.08 -6.15 -0.22
C THR A 114 -6.94 -6.52 -1.14
N ILE A 115 -7.23 -6.49 -2.43
CA ILE A 115 -6.23 -6.46 -3.49
C ILE A 115 -6.37 -5.14 -4.22
N PHE A 116 -5.26 -4.62 -4.73
CA PHE A 116 -5.28 -3.35 -5.47
C PHE A 116 -4.29 -3.35 -6.62
N ALA A 117 -4.58 -2.50 -7.57
CA ALA A 117 -3.67 -2.13 -8.65
C ALA A 117 -3.71 -0.61 -8.82
N GLU A 118 -2.55 -0.02 -9.10
CA GLU A 118 -2.39 1.41 -9.32
C GLU A 118 -1.38 1.70 -10.43
N ALA A 119 -1.55 2.85 -11.07
CA ALA A 119 -0.61 3.37 -12.04
C ALA A 119 -0.48 4.88 -11.88
N GLY A 120 0.66 5.42 -12.27
CA GLY A 120 0.93 6.84 -12.16
C GLY A 120 2.35 7.20 -12.53
N ASP A 121 2.81 8.32 -11.99
CA ASP A 121 4.11 8.88 -12.24
C ASP A 121 4.91 9.03 -10.96
N VAL A 122 6.21 8.81 -11.06
CA VAL A 122 7.17 9.03 -9.98
C VAL A 122 8.26 9.97 -10.46
N ARG A 123 8.43 11.05 -9.72
CA ARG A 123 9.53 11.97 -9.87
C ARG A 123 10.59 11.70 -8.82
N ALA A 124 11.73 11.18 -9.24
CA ALA A 124 12.85 10.91 -8.37
C ALA A 124 13.97 11.92 -8.58
N SER A 125 14.58 12.37 -7.49
CA SER A 125 15.76 13.23 -7.49
C SER A 125 16.88 12.53 -6.74
N SER A 126 18.03 12.39 -7.41
CA SER A 126 19.24 11.80 -6.83
C SER A 126 20.46 12.53 -7.36
N ALA A 127 21.32 13.02 -6.46
CA ALA A 127 22.57 13.71 -6.78
C ALA A 127 22.38 14.86 -7.81
N GLY A 128 21.29 15.62 -7.71
CA GLY A 128 20.97 16.73 -8.60
C GLY A 128 20.35 16.33 -9.95
N THR A 129 20.21 15.04 -10.22
CA THR A 129 19.52 14.55 -11.42
C THR A 129 18.05 14.26 -11.07
N ILE A 130 17.15 14.75 -11.92
CA ILE A 130 15.70 14.53 -11.79
C ILE A 130 15.28 13.56 -12.91
N THR A 131 14.55 12.51 -12.54
CA THR A 131 13.94 11.57 -13.48
C THR A 131 12.45 11.49 -13.21
N ASN A 132 11.65 11.39 -14.29
CA ASN A 132 10.24 11.04 -14.22
C ASN A 132 10.08 9.63 -14.78
N GLU A 133 9.36 8.79 -14.07
CA GLU A 133 9.24 7.36 -14.36
C GLU A 133 7.79 6.94 -14.28
N LEU A 134 7.32 6.17 -15.26
CA LEU A 134 6.02 5.54 -15.17
C LEU A 134 6.06 4.46 -14.08
N LEU A 135 5.06 4.48 -13.21
CA LEU A 135 4.87 3.51 -12.15
C LEU A 135 3.61 2.69 -12.41
N VAL A 136 3.73 1.37 -12.32
CA VAL A 136 2.60 0.45 -12.21
C VAL A 136 2.84 -0.42 -10.99
N ALA A 137 1.86 -0.52 -10.11
CA ALA A 137 1.99 -1.31 -8.89
C ALA A 137 0.75 -2.12 -8.58
N GLY A 138 0.94 -3.17 -7.80
CA GLY A 138 -0.14 -3.98 -7.29
C GLY A 138 0.24 -4.64 -5.98
N GLY A 139 -0.75 -4.94 -5.16
CA GLY A 139 -0.48 -5.51 -3.86
C GLY A 139 -1.71 -5.98 -3.11
N VAL A 140 -1.45 -6.36 -1.88
CA VAL A 140 -2.47 -6.80 -0.93
C VAL A 140 -2.50 -5.88 0.27
N GLY A 141 -3.71 -5.61 0.78
CA GLY A 141 -3.92 -4.78 1.94
C GLY A 141 -4.77 -5.49 2.99
N VAL A 142 -4.48 -5.23 4.25
CA VAL A 142 -5.26 -5.68 5.39
C VAL A 142 -5.70 -4.45 6.17
N SER A 143 -6.98 -4.39 6.53
CA SER A 143 -7.51 -3.32 7.36
C SER A 143 -8.24 -3.91 8.56
N VAL A 144 -7.89 -3.42 9.76
CA VAL A 144 -8.47 -3.84 11.04
C VAL A 144 -9.13 -2.64 11.69
N PRO A 145 -10.46 -2.63 11.89
CA PRO A 145 -11.14 -1.55 12.58
C PRO A 145 -10.69 -1.51 14.06
N VAL A 146 -10.15 -0.37 14.48
CA VAL A 146 -9.72 -0.12 15.86
C VAL A 146 -10.83 0.60 16.64
N ARG A 147 -11.48 1.55 15.97
CA ARG A 147 -12.62 2.31 16.46
C ARG A 147 -13.63 2.52 15.32
N ARG A 148 -14.85 2.98 15.63
CA ARG A 148 -15.87 3.25 14.59
C ARG A 148 -15.42 4.26 13.53
N TRP A 149 -14.50 5.15 13.88
CA TRP A 149 -14.01 6.24 13.05
C TRP A 149 -12.56 6.04 12.56
N VAL A 150 -11.89 4.93 12.94
CA VAL A 150 -10.50 4.67 12.52
C VAL A 150 -10.24 3.18 12.39
N SER A 151 -9.50 2.82 11.34
CA SER A 151 -8.97 1.47 11.11
C SER A 151 -7.46 1.53 10.92
N LEU A 152 -6.76 0.53 11.42
CA LEU A 152 -5.37 0.28 11.06
C LEU A 152 -5.33 -0.35 9.67
N SER A 153 -4.57 0.23 8.76
CA SER A 153 -4.37 -0.27 7.41
C SER A 153 -2.92 -0.68 7.21
N VAL A 154 -2.69 -1.89 6.76
CA VAL A 154 -1.36 -2.43 6.49
C VAL A 154 -1.35 -2.96 5.07
N THR A 155 -0.38 -2.55 4.28
CA THR A 155 -0.03 -3.14 2.98
C THR A 155 1.31 -3.86 3.19
N PRO A 156 1.28 -5.16 3.48
CA PRO A 156 2.50 -5.90 3.81
C PRO A 156 3.42 -6.07 2.60
N ALA A 157 2.84 -6.09 1.41
CA ALA A 157 3.57 -6.25 0.17
C ALA A 157 2.87 -5.51 -0.96
N GLU A 158 3.59 -4.62 -1.57
CA GLU A 158 3.27 -3.95 -2.81
C GLU A 158 4.45 -4.12 -3.76
N TYR A 159 4.18 -4.64 -4.93
CA TYR A 159 5.18 -4.82 -5.97
C TYR A 159 5.04 -3.68 -6.98
N ILE A 160 6.13 -2.97 -7.21
CA ILE A 160 6.18 -1.78 -8.04
C ILE A 160 7.06 -2.05 -9.24
N PHE A 161 6.53 -1.79 -10.42
CA PHE A 161 7.26 -1.75 -11.68
C PHE A 161 7.47 -0.29 -12.06
N LEU A 162 8.72 0.10 -12.22
CA LEU A 162 9.12 1.40 -12.73
C LEU A 162 9.68 1.25 -14.13
N TYR A 163 9.38 2.19 -15.00
CA TYR A 163 9.88 2.23 -16.37
C TYR A 163 10.71 3.49 -16.62
N PRO A 164 11.97 3.53 -16.13
CA PRO A 164 12.88 4.62 -16.43
C PRO A 164 13.56 4.40 -17.79
N LYS A 165 13.37 5.32 -18.73
CA LYS A 165 14.14 5.39 -20.00
C LYS A 165 14.30 4.08 -20.79
N GLY A 166 13.30 3.18 -20.74
CA GLY A 166 13.30 1.98 -21.57
C GLY A 166 13.63 0.66 -20.86
N ASP A 167 14.03 0.69 -19.58
CA ASP A 167 14.30 -0.52 -18.80
C ASP A 167 13.31 -0.64 -17.63
N TRP A 168 12.85 -1.86 -17.36
CA TRP A 168 11.99 -2.13 -16.21
C TRP A 168 12.81 -2.36 -14.95
N ARG A 169 12.41 -1.69 -13.87
CA ARG A 169 12.94 -1.92 -12.52
C ARG A 169 11.83 -2.42 -11.61
N ASN A 170 12.24 -3.20 -10.62
CA ASN A 170 11.31 -3.84 -9.69
C ASN A 170 11.61 -3.39 -8.27
N ASP A 171 10.64 -2.78 -7.63
CA ASP A 171 10.70 -2.34 -6.25
C ASP A 171 9.70 -3.10 -5.39
N CYS A 172 10.02 -3.21 -4.11
CA CYS A 172 9.10 -3.75 -3.10
C CYS A 172 8.80 -2.67 -2.07
N ASN A 173 7.53 -2.52 -1.73
CA ASN A 173 7.07 -1.53 -0.78
C ASN A 173 6.19 -2.15 0.30
N ALA A 174 6.25 -1.59 1.50
CA ALA A 174 5.34 -1.88 2.59
C ALA A 174 4.80 -0.58 3.17
N LYS A 175 3.50 -0.56 3.51
CA LYS A 175 2.83 0.62 4.04
C LYS A 175 2.08 0.26 5.33
N VAL A 176 2.10 1.17 6.29
CA VAL A 176 1.27 1.10 7.49
C VAL A 176 0.66 2.47 7.74
N GLY A 177 -0.63 2.50 8.05
CA GLY A 177 -1.32 3.77 8.23
C GLY A 177 -2.66 3.64 8.94
N LEU A 178 -3.29 4.78 9.10
CA LEU A 178 -4.63 4.91 9.65
C LEU A 178 -5.60 5.30 8.55
N SER A 179 -6.74 4.62 8.53
CA SER A 179 -7.82 4.86 7.58
C SER A 179 -9.03 5.41 8.33
N PHE A 180 -9.56 6.51 7.83
CA PHE A 180 -10.69 7.25 8.38
C PHE A 180 -11.87 7.13 7.40
N PRO A 181 -12.97 6.46 7.79
CA PRO A 181 -14.20 6.42 6.99
C PRO A 181 -14.88 7.79 7.00
N ILE A 182 -15.39 8.21 5.85
CA ILE A 182 -16.03 9.50 5.65
C ILE A 182 -17.44 9.27 5.06
N GLY A 183 -18.46 9.83 5.71
CA GLY A 183 -19.85 9.68 5.33
C GLY A 183 -20.36 8.23 5.48
N HIS A 184 -21.67 8.06 5.42
CA HIS A 184 -22.32 6.75 5.46
C HIS A 184 -23.45 6.73 4.44
N ARG A 185 -23.62 5.59 3.77
CA ARG A 185 -24.78 5.27 2.91
C ARG A 185 -25.67 4.28 3.59
#